data_636601bb783792126bf20d05e1e47158
#
_entry.id   636601bb783792126bf20d05e1e47158
#
_cell.length_a   1.000
_cell.length_b   1.000
_cell.length_c   1.000
_cell.angle_alpha   90.00
_cell.angle_beta   90.00
_cell.angle_gamma   90.00
#
_symmetry.space_group_name_H-M   'P 1'
#
loop_
_entity.id
_entity.type
_entity.pdbx_description
1 polymer ?
#
loop_
_entity_poly.entity_id
_entity_poly.type
_entity_poly.pdbx_seq_one_letter_code
_entity_poly.pdbx_strand_id
1 'polypeptide(L)'
;MSERAGRRKGGGRAGRREARASSVKAAAPYIKRKIPYVEILSEEGLQLIEDNADKLLEEVGIDFLDDPEVLELFQAAGASVDGTRVRFPRGMCRQIIQASAPSEYIQHARNPERSVVIGGKNTVLVPAYGSPFAHDLDKGRRYSTIEDFRNFVKLAYMAPGIHHSGGTVCEPVDLPVNKRHYDMVYSHFKYSDKPLMGSVTHYRRAQDTVDMAKLVFGDEFVDQNCVLTSLINVNSPMVFDGTMLGSLKVYARNNQSCVVSPFILAGAMSPVTVAGTCTQILAEAMAGIALTQLIRPGCPVVFGTFAAAVSMATGAPTFGTPEPSQVIYATAALARRLGVPYRSGGGLCGSKLPDAQAAYEAANTLQTAALAGVNFMLHTAGWLEGGLAVGYEKFVMDCDQASMIAVLLEGMDLSENAQAMDAFHEVGPGKHFLGSAHTLSNFESAFYRSTIADNNSFEQWSAE
;
A
#
# COMPACT_ATOMS: atom_id res chain seq x y z
N MET A 1 -58.98 -36.47 8.05
CA MET A 1 -57.98 -35.99 9.05
C MET A 1 -56.76 -35.58 8.27
N SER A 2 -56.56 -34.30 8.09
CA SER A 2 -55.47 -33.73 7.29
C SER A 2 -54.38 -33.25 8.25
N GLU A 3 -53.20 -33.85 8.19
CA GLU A 3 -52.01 -33.40 8.94
C GLU A 3 -51.48 -32.12 8.34
N ARG A 4 -51.48 -31.04 9.12
CA ARG A 4 -50.82 -29.76 8.81
C ARG A 4 -49.30 -29.92 8.94
N ALA A 5 -48.60 -29.87 7.83
CA ALA A 5 -47.16 -29.73 7.77
C ALA A 5 -46.69 -28.50 8.59
N GLY A 6 -45.79 -28.72 9.54
CA GLY A 6 -45.25 -27.69 10.43
C GLY A 6 -44.50 -26.58 9.67
N ARG A 7 -44.93 -25.35 9.86
CA ARG A 7 -44.25 -24.12 9.40
C ARG A 7 -42.85 -24.06 10.03
N ARG A 8 -41.79 -24.19 9.23
CA ARG A 8 -40.42 -23.90 9.64
C ARG A 8 -40.34 -22.45 10.15
N LYS A 9 -39.98 -22.28 11.44
CA LYS A 9 -39.71 -20.98 12.04
C LYS A 9 -38.51 -20.36 11.31
N GLY A 10 -38.75 -19.42 10.41
CA GLY A 10 -37.69 -18.56 9.85
C GLY A 10 -37.05 -17.76 10.98
N GLY A 11 -35.74 -17.83 11.12
CA GLY A 11 -35.00 -17.09 12.12
C GLY A 11 -35.31 -15.58 11.97
N GLY A 12 -35.70 -14.95 13.07
CA GLY A 12 -35.95 -13.52 13.13
C GLY A 12 -34.68 -12.70 12.81
N ARG A 13 -34.79 -11.37 12.78
CA ARG A 13 -33.69 -10.44 12.48
C ARG A 13 -32.40 -10.74 13.28
N ALA A 14 -32.49 -11.28 14.51
CA ALA A 14 -31.37 -11.74 15.31
C ALA A 14 -30.68 -12.99 14.74
N GLY A 15 -31.46 -14.02 14.33
CA GLY A 15 -30.89 -15.23 13.71
C GLY A 15 -30.24 -14.97 12.35
N ARG A 16 -30.72 -13.99 11.55
CA ARG A 16 -30.06 -13.54 10.33
C ARG A 16 -28.78 -12.76 10.63
N ARG A 17 -28.73 -12.04 11.74
CA ARG A 17 -27.55 -11.31 12.20
C ARG A 17 -26.46 -12.27 12.71
N GLU A 18 -26.83 -13.32 13.43
CA GLU A 18 -25.93 -14.38 13.87
C GLU A 18 -25.42 -15.23 12.69
N ALA A 19 -26.29 -15.60 11.75
CA ALA A 19 -25.87 -16.29 10.51
C ALA A 19 -24.94 -15.42 9.65
N ARG A 20 -25.14 -14.09 9.60
CA ARG A 20 -24.22 -13.14 8.98
C ARG A 20 -22.88 -13.06 9.73
N ALA A 21 -22.88 -13.08 11.04
CA ALA A 21 -21.65 -13.03 11.84
C ALA A 21 -20.83 -14.33 11.72
N SER A 22 -21.50 -15.49 11.57
CA SER A 22 -20.84 -16.79 11.40
C SER A 22 -20.38 -17.06 9.95
N SER A 23 -20.86 -16.31 8.95
CA SER A 23 -20.43 -16.43 7.54
C SER A 23 -19.29 -15.49 7.16
N VAL A 24 -18.83 -14.61 8.05
CA VAL A 24 -17.64 -13.78 7.81
C VAL A 24 -16.43 -14.71 7.90
N LYS A 25 -15.95 -15.19 6.74
CA LYS A 25 -14.60 -15.78 6.65
C LYS A 25 -13.64 -14.82 7.32
N ALA A 26 -12.79 -15.32 8.22
CA ALA A 26 -11.71 -14.51 8.76
C ALA A 26 -10.98 -13.86 7.59
N ALA A 27 -10.86 -12.53 7.61
CA ALA A 27 -10.20 -11.80 6.53
C ALA A 27 -8.78 -12.32 6.38
N ALA A 28 -8.37 -12.66 5.16
CA ALA A 28 -7.02 -13.09 4.90
C ALA A 28 -6.03 -11.97 5.31
N PRO A 29 -4.86 -12.30 5.85
CA PRO A 29 -3.90 -11.28 6.31
C PRO A 29 -3.28 -10.49 5.16
N TYR A 30 -3.37 -10.96 3.93
CA TYR A 30 -2.97 -10.30 2.68
C TYR A 30 -3.66 -10.98 1.50
N ILE A 31 -3.65 -10.33 0.33
CA ILE A 31 -4.22 -10.89 -0.89
C ILE A 31 -3.15 -11.71 -1.61
N LYS A 32 -3.46 -12.96 -1.92
CA LYS A 32 -2.64 -13.79 -2.82
C LYS A 32 -3.20 -13.71 -4.22
N ARG A 33 -2.53 -12.96 -5.09
CA ARG A 33 -2.94 -12.72 -6.48
C ARG A 33 -2.95 -14.01 -7.31
N LYS A 34 -4.03 -14.23 -8.05
CA LYS A 34 -4.16 -15.34 -9.01
C LYS A 34 -4.28 -14.89 -10.47
N ILE A 35 -4.51 -13.59 -10.71
CA ILE A 35 -4.59 -13.03 -12.06
C ILE A 35 -3.19 -12.57 -12.55
N PRO A 36 -2.93 -12.51 -13.85
CA PRO A 36 -1.70 -11.98 -14.42
C PRO A 36 -1.45 -10.52 -14.06
N TYR A 37 -0.20 -10.07 -14.18
CA TYR A 37 0.14 -8.65 -14.16
C TYR A 37 -0.25 -8.01 -15.49
N VAL A 38 -0.62 -6.73 -15.45
CA VAL A 38 -0.77 -5.92 -16.66
C VAL A 38 0.56 -5.22 -16.94
N GLU A 39 1.13 -5.54 -18.08
CA GLU A 39 2.39 -4.95 -18.59
C GLU A 39 2.06 -4.00 -19.72
N ILE A 40 2.59 -2.76 -19.67
CA ILE A 40 2.34 -1.73 -20.69
C ILE A 40 3.58 -1.37 -21.52
N LEU A 41 4.75 -1.89 -21.16
CA LEU A 41 6.01 -1.68 -21.87
C LEU A 41 6.52 -3.02 -22.43
N SER A 42 7.19 -2.93 -23.59
CA SER A 42 7.96 -4.05 -24.12
C SER A 42 9.25 -4.26 -23.33
N GLU A 43 9.89 -5.40 -23.55
CA GLU A 43 11.20 -5.74 -22.94
C GLU A 43 12.26 -4.67 -23.29
N GLU A 44 12.28 -4.21 -24.55
CA GLU A 44 13.21 -3.19 -25.01
C GLU A 44 12.94 -1.83 -24.34
N GLY A 45 11.65 -1.51 -24.09
CA GLY A 45 11.26 -0.28 -23.39
C GLY A 45 11.73 -0.29 -21.93
N LEU A 46 11.59 -1.42 -21.23
CA LEU A 46 12.09 -1.60 -19.87
C LEU A 46 13.62 -1.52 -19.83
N GLN A 47 14.31 -2.19 -20.74
CA GLN A 47 15.78 -2.16 -20.83
C GLN A 47 16.30 -0.73 -21.08
N LEU A 48 15.63 0.04 -21.94
CA LEU A 48 16.00 1.43 -22.20
C LEU A 48 15.95 2.29 -20.93
N ILE A 49 14.90 2.11 -20.10
CA ILE A 49 14.78 2.84 -18.83
C ILE A 49 15.89 2.40 -17.85
N GLU A 50 16.18 1.09 -17.78
CA GLU A 50 17.26 0.55 -16.93
C GLU A 50 18.63 1.09 -17.33
N ASP A 51 18.96 1.08 -18.62
CA ASP A 51 20.23 1.60 -19.15
C ASP A 51 20.38 3.11 -18.88
N ASN A 52 19.30 3.87 -19.03
CA ASN A 52 19.31 5.30 -18.73
C ASN A 52 19.41 5.59 -17.23
N ALA A 53 18.83 4.76 -16.37
CA ALA A 53 18.97 4.91 -14.91
C ALA A 53 20.41 4.63 -14.47
N ASP A 54 21.05 3.59 -14.99
CA ASP A 54 22.45 3.30 -14.75
C ASP A 54 23.36 4.43 -15.27
N LYS A 55 23.06 4.99 -16.45
CA LYS A 55 23.77 6.15 -17.00
C LYS A 55 23.59 7.40 -16.14
N LEU A 56 22.38 7.63 -15.61
CA LEU A 56 22.10 8.74 -14.71
C LEU A 56 22.91 8.63 -13.41
N LEU A 57 23.02 7.42 -12.85
CA LEU A 57 23.84 7.15 -11.66
C LEU A 57 25.34 7.33 -11.91
N GLU A 58 25.82 6.98 -13.10
CA GLU A 58 27.23 7.09 -13.49
C GLU A 58 27.63 8.56 -13.80
N GLU A 59 26.84 9.26 -14.61
CA GLU A 59 27.22 10.58 -15.14
C GLU A 59 26.81 11.73 -14.20
N VAL A 60 25.63 11.67 -13.59
CA VAL A 60 25.10 12.70 -12.69
C VAL A 60 25.37 12.34 -11.24
N GLY A 61 25.02 11.12 -10.80
CA GLY A 61 25.16 10.68 -9.42
C GLY A 61 24.07 11.21 -8.50
N ILE A 62 24.18 10.89 -7.21
CA ILE A 62 23.26 11.28 -6.14
C ILE A 62 24.04 11.98 -5.02
N ASP A 63 23.46 13.05 -4.45
CA ASP A 63 24.00 13.70 -3.26
C ASP A 63 23.45 13.03 -1.98
N PHE A 64 24.39 12.64 -1.10
CA PHE A 64 24.07 12.13 0.24
C PHE A 64 24.55 13.18 1.26
N LEU A 65 23.58 13.87 1.89
CA LEU A 65 23.86 15.02 2.74
C LEU A 65 24.01 14.60 4.20
N ASP A 66 24.92 15.27 4.91
CA ASP A 66 25.08 15.21 6.35
C ASP A 66 25.35 13.79 6.92
N ASP A 67 25.94 12.88 6.11
CA ASP A 67 26.21 11.51 6.52
C ASP A 67 27.53 10.95 5.94
N PRO A 68 28.67 11.22 6.59
CA PRO A 68 29.97 10.74 6.13
C PRO A 68 30.09 9.21 6.04
N GLU A 69 29.42 8.47 6.92
CA GLU A 69 29.42 7.02 6.92
C GLU A 69 28.84 6.44 5.62
N VAL A 70 27.77 7.05 5.09
CA VAL A 70 27.17 6.62 3.83
C VAL A 70 28.16 6.81 2.68
N LEU A 71 28.88 7.93 2.66
CA LEU A 71 29.92 8.19 1.65
C LEU A 71 31.05 7.14 1.72
N GLU A 72 31.51 6.80 2.93
CA GLU A 72 32.52 5.76 3.15
C GLU A 72 32.06 4.38 2.70
N LEU A 73 30.79 4.00 2.98
CA LEU A 73 30.21 2.73 2.54
C LEU A 73 30.19 2.62 1.02
N PHE A 74 29.75 3.65 0.33
CA PHE A 74 29.71 3.64 -1.15
C PHE A 74 31.12 3.67 -1.76
N GLN A 75 32.03 4.44 -1.19
CA GLN A 75 33.43 4.47 -1.64
C GLN A 75 34.10 3.10 -1.47
N ALA A 76 33.90 2.45 -0.33
CA ALA A 76 34.43 1.11 -0.06
C ALA A 76 33.84 0.04 -1.02
N ALA A 77 32.61 0.24 -1.46
CA ALA A 77 31.95 -0.62 -2.44
C ALA A 77 32.39 -0.35 -3.90
N GLY A 78 33.17 0.72 -4.15
CA GLY A 78 33.72 1.04 -5.48
C GLY A 78 33.06 2.22 -6.22
N ALA A 79 32.18 2.98 -5.55
CA ALA A 79 31.64 4.21 -6.12
C ALA A 79 32.66 5.35 -6.05
N SER A 80 32.52 6.33 -6.94
CA SER A 80 33.31 7.58 -6.91
C SER A 80 32.60 8.61 -6.04
N VAL A 81 33.29 9.16 -5.05
CA VAL A 81 32.78 10.18 -4.12
C VAL A 81 33.50 11.50 -4.33
N ASP A 82 32.73 12.57 -4.55
CA ASP A 82 33.22 13.94 -4.72
C ASP A 82 32.36 14.88 -3.85
N GLY A 83 32.87 15.27 -2.71
CA GLY A 83 32.10 15.96 -1.67
C GLY A 83 30.94 15.10 -1.16
N THR A 84 29.70 15.54 -1.37
CA THR A 84 28.49 14.77 -1.05
C THR A 84 27.98 13.92 -2.22
N ARG A 85 28.56 14.14 -3.43
CA ARG A 85 28.14 13.49 -4.67
C ARG A 85 28.76 12.12 -4.81
N VAL A 86 27.90 11.10 -4.96
CA VAL A 86 28.30 9.72 -5.24
C VAL A 86 27.90 9.37 -6.68
N ARG A 87 28.87 8.91 -7.47
CA ARG A 87 28.62 8.34 -8.81
C ARG A 87 28.92 6.86 -8.80
N PHE A 88 28.05 6.11 -9.42
CA PHE A 88 28.06 4.65 -9.38
C PHE A 88 28.49 4.08 -10.73
N PRO A 89 29.48 3.19 -10.79
CA PRO A 89 29.73 2.44 -12.02
C PRO A 89 28.48 1.73 -12.51
N ARG A 90 28.30 1.59 -13.82
CA ARG A 90 27.13 0.95 -14.41
C ARG A 90 26.85 -0.41 -13.83
N GLY A 91 25.60 -0.67 -13.47
CA GLY A 91 25.13 -1.93 -12.89
C GLY A 91 25.52 -2.16 -11.43
N MET A 92 26.35 -1.31 -10.81
CA MET A 92 26.83 -1.49 -9.43
C MET A 92 25.67 -1.60 -8.43
N CYS A 93 24.73 -0.65 -8.42
CA CYS A 93 23.59 -0.69 -7.50
C CYS A 93 22.75 -1.95 -7.71
N ARG A 94 22.47 -2.31 -8.96
CA ARG A 94 21.74 -3.54 -9.31
C ARG A 94 22.44 -4.79 -8.80
N GLN A 95 23.75 -4.90 -8.98
CA GLN A 95 24.55 -6.05 -8.50
C GLN A 95 24.47 -6.16 -6.97
N ILE A 96 24.63 -5.07 -6.24
CA ILE A 96 24.53 -5.07 -4.77
C ILE A 96 23.12 -5.54 -4.34
N ILE A 97 22.07 -5.03 -4.97
CA ILE A 97 20.69 -5.37 -4.64
C ILE A 97 20.43 -6.85 -4.90
N GLN A 98 20.73 -7.33 -6.10
CA GLN A 98 20.45 -8.71 -6.52
C GLN A 98 21.30 -9.75 -5.79
N ALA A 99 22.42 -9.34 -5.19
CA ALA A 99 23.27 -10.23 -4.39
C ALA A 99 22.64 -10.61 -3.04
N SER A 100 21.78 -9.78 -2.46
CA SER A 100 21.35 -10.00 -1.07
C SER A 100 19.91 -9.57 -0.75
N ALA A 101 19.31 -8.64 -1.48
CA ALA A 101 17.97 -8.16 -1.16
C ALA A 101 16.90 -9.27 -1.35
N PRO A 102 16.03 -9.51 -0.36
CA PRO A 102 15.00 -10.52 -0.47
C PRO A 102 13.89 -10.08 -1.43
N SER A 103 13.47 -11.00 -2.32
CA SER A 103 12.32 -10.77 -3.22
C SER A 103 10.97 -10.85 -2.51
N GLU A 104 10.96 -11.41 -1.30
CA GLU A 104 9.77 -11.62 -0.47
C GLU A 104 10.21 -11.75 0.99
N TYR A 105 9.43 -11.19 1.92
CA TYR A 105 9.69 -11.34 3.36
C TYR A 105 8.38 -11.28 4.15
N ILE A 106 8.42 -11.77 5.40
CA ILE A 106 7.30 -11.69 6.33
C ILE A 106 7.50 -10.46 7.21
N GLN A 107 6.49 -9.59 7.28
CA GLN A 107 6.37 -8.63 8.37
C GLN A 107 5.46 -9.22 9.44
N HIS A 108 6.03 -9.52 10.60
CA HIS A 108 5.33 -10.14 11.70
C HIS A 108 4.42 -9.14 12.42
N ALA A 109 3.21 -9.58 12.70
CA ALA A 109 2.24 -8.85 13.49
C ALA A 109 2.25 -9.31 14.95
N ARG A 110 1.70 -8.51 15.86
CA ARG A 110 1.50 -8.89 17.27
C ARG A 110 0.59 -10.12 17.40
N ASN A 111 -0.41 -10.23 16.54
CA ASN A 111 -1.15 -11.48 16.33
C ASN A 111 -0.52 -12.21 15.12
N PRO A 112 0.11 -13.38 15.31
CA PRO A 112 0.77 -14.10 14.21
C PRO A 112 -0.13 -14.40 13.01
N GLU A 113 -1.44 -14.60 13.22
CA GLU A 113 -2.41 -14.86 12.15
C GLU A 113 -2.64 -13.64 11.24
N ARG A 114 -2.21 -12.46 11.66
CA ARG A 114 -2.28 -11.20 10.92
C ARG A 114 -0.93 -10.76 10.33
N SER A 115 0.09 -11.59 10.45
CA SER A 115 1.38 -11.35 9.80
C SER A 115 1.21 -11.34 8.29
N VAL A 116 1.90 -10.45 7.61
CA VAL A 116 1.76 -10.24 6.16
C VAL A 116 3.01 -10.69 5.42
N VAL A 117 2.82 -11.19 4.20
CA VAL A 117 3.91 -11.48 3.26
C VAL A 117 3.98 -10.34 2.25
N ILE A 118 5.12 -9.68 2.16
CA ILE A 118 5.38 -8.57 1.24
C ILE A 118 6.35 -9.05 0.17
N GLY A 119 5.93 -8.99 -1.09
CA GLY A 119 6.69 -9.48 -2.23
C GLY A 119 5.97 -10.59 -3.01
N GLY A 120 6.62 -11.13 -4.03
CA GLY A 120 6.06 -12.16 -4.87
C GLY A 120 4.69 -11.79 -5.46
N LYS A 121 3.74 -12.69 -5.37
CA LYS A 121 2.35 -12.50 -5.82
C LYS A 121 1.41 -11.97 -4.72
N ASN A 122 1.95 -11.41 -3.64
CA ASN A 122 1.16 -10.95 -2.51
C ASN A 122 0.94 -9.44 -2.58
N THR A 123 -0.24 -8.99 -2.11
CA THR A 123 -0.61 -7.58 -2.00
C THR A 123 -1.12 -7.30 -0.59
N VAL A 124 -0.52 -6.31 0.06
CA VAL A 124 -0.88 -5.81 1.39
C VAL A 124 -1.49 -4.42 1.23
N LEU A 125 -2.72 -4.24 1.68
CA LEU A 125 -3.46 -2.97 1.62
C LEU A 125 -3.26 -2.20 2.94
N VAL A 126 -2.79 -0.95 2.81
CA VAL A 126 -2.32 -0.10 3.92
C VAL A 126 -3.04 1.24 3.87
N PRO A 127 -3.53 1.82 4.99
CA PRO A 127 -4.29 3.07 5.00
C PRO A 127 -3.48 4.30 4.55
N ALA A 128 -4.11 5.47 4.52
CA ALA A 128 -3.47 6.76 4.25
C ALA A 128 -2.28 7.03 5.18
N TYR A 129 -1.35 7.88 4.73
CA TYR A 129 -0.13 8.21 5.44
C TYR A 129 0.25 9.68 5.25
N GLY A 130 0.56 10.38 6.36
CA GLY A 130 1.22 11.70 6.35
C GLY A 130 0.31 12.91 6.32
N SER A 131 -1.01 12.76 6.35
CA SER A 131 -1.97 13.88 6.25
C SER A 131 -1.99 14.74 7.53
N PRO A 132 -1.75 16.05 7.44
CA PRO A 132 -1.85 16.94 8.61
C PRO A 132 -3.27 17.28 9.01
N PHE A 133 -4.25 17.07 8.12
CA PHE A 133 -5.64 17.38 8.36
C PHE A 133 -6.51 16.12 8.38
N ALA A 134 -7.54 16.14 9.25
CA ALA A 134 -8.67 15.22 9.20
C ALA A 134 -9.88 15.94 8.58
N HIS A 135 -10.74 15.18 7.91
CA HIS A 135 -11.98 15.67 7.33
C HIS A 135 -13.13 14.73 7.72
N ASP A 136 -14.24 15.31 8.12
CA ASP A 136 -15.55 14.66 8.22
C ASP A 136 -16.64 15.60 7.69
N LEU A 137 -17.82 15.05 7.32
CA LEU A 137 -18.90 15.82 6.72
C LEU A 137 -19.56 16.81 7.69
N ASP A 138 -19.45 16.57 9.01
CA ASP A 138 -20.07 17.42 10.03
C ASP A 138 -19.23 18.66 10.35
N LYS A 139 -17.89 18.46 10.46
CA LYS A 139 -16.95 19.50 10.94
C LYS A 139 -16.04 20.03 9.82
N GLY A 140 -16.07 19.40 8.66
CA GLY A 140 -15.20 19.74 7.54
C GLY A 140 -13.71 19.45 7.82
N ARG A 141 -12.84 20.18 7.11
CA ARG A 141 -11.39 20.06 7.21
C ARG A 141 -10.86 20.76 8.45
N ARG A 142 -10.09 20.06 9.28
CA ARG A 142 -9.45 20.58 10.48
C ARG A 142 -8.10 19.90 10.73
N TYR A 143 -7.25 20.51 11.53
CA TYR A 143 -6.02 19.83 11.96
C TYR A 143 -6.35 18.55 12.72
N SER A 144 -5.57 17.49 12.42
CA SER A 144 -5.74 16.19 13.06
C SER A 144 -5.28 16.21 14.52
N THR A 145 -5.97 15.47 15.36
CA THR A 145 -5.65 15.23 16.76
C THR A 145 -5.20 13.80 17.00
N ILE A 146 -4.66 13.52 18.20
CA ILE A 146 -4.33 12.13 18.58
C ILE A 146 -5.58 11.24 18.64
N GLU A 147 -6.76 11.81 18.91
CA GLU A 147 -8.00 11.04 18.90
C GLU A 147 -8.41 10.68 17.46
N ASP A 148 -8.23 11.58 16.49
CA ASP A 148 -8.40 11.26 15.07
C ASP A 148 -7.45 10.13 14.66
N PHE A 149 -6.18 10.21 15.05
CA PHE A 149 -5.19 9.16 14.80
C PHE A 149 -5.66 7.79 15.32
N ARG A 150 -6.09 7.75 16.58
CA ARG A 150 -6.61 6.52 17.21
C ARG A 150 -7.85 5.99 16.51
N ASN A 151 -8.74 6.86 16.06
CA ASN A 151 -9.95 6.48 15.35
C ASN A 151 -9.62 5.89 13.98
N PHE A 152 -8.68 6.45 13.21
CA PHE A 152 -8.24 5.87 11.93
C PHE A 152 -7.53 4.52 12.15
N VAL A 153 -6.75 4.35 13.21
CA VAL A 153 -6.16 3.05 13.57
C VAL A 153 -7.25 2.02 13.86
N LYS A 154 -8.31 2.38 14.60
CA LYS A 154 -9.46 1.50 14.89
C LYS A 154 -10.23 1.17 13.62
N LEU A 155 -10.47 2.15 12.72
CA LEU A 155 -11.12 1.92 11.42
C LEU A 155 -10.29 0.94 10.56
N ALA A 156 -8.97 1.15 10.45
CA ALA A 156 -8.08 0.23 9.75
C ALA A 156 -8.10 -1.19 10.36
N TYR A 157 -8.16 -1.29 11.69
CA TYR A 157 -8.27 -2.57 12.38
C TYR A 157 -9.58 -3.30 12.06
N MET A 158 -10.71 -2.58 12.08
CA MET A 158 -12.04 -3.14 11.84
C MET A 158 -12.33 -3.46 10.37
N ALA A 159 -11.64 -2.82 9.43
CA ALA A 159 -11.86 -3.01 8.00
C ALA A 159 -11.27 -4.34 7.51
N PRO A 160 -12.09 -5.27 6.96
CA PRO A 160 -11.60 -6.56 6.45
C PRO A 160 -10.62 -6.43 5.29
N GLY A 161 -10.84 -5.42 4.42
CA GLY A 161 -10.01 -5.16 3.24
C GLY A 161 -8.69 -4.43 3.53
N ILE A 162 -8.43 -4.02 4.77
CA ILE A 162 -7.16 -3.38 5.16
C ILE A 162 -6.34 -4.37 5.98
N HIS A 163 -5.12 -4.64 5.54
CA HIS A 163 -4.28 -5.70 6.11
C HIS A 163 -3.26 -5.19 7.13
N HIS A 164 -3.01 -3.89 7.15
CA HIS A 164 -1.94 -3.24 7.91
C HIS A 164 -2.49 -2.08 8.72
N SER A 165 -1.95 -1.84 9.90
CA SER A 165 -2.38 -0.73 10.77
C SER A 165 -1.98 0.65 10.23
N GLY A 166 -1.01 0.69 9.29
CA GLY A 166 -0.44 1.93 8.78
C GLY A 166 0.73 2.43 9.62
N GLY A 167 1.06 3.69 9.42
CA GLY A 167 2.07 4.42 10.19
C GLY A 167 1.49 5.77 10.65
N THR A 168 1.97 6.88 10.09
CA THR A 168 1.39 8.21 10.34
C THR A 168 0.06 8.36 9.59
N VAL A 169 -1.00 7.67 10.05
CA VAL A 169 -2.32 7.72 9.38
C VAL A 169 -2.88 9.14 9.28
N CYS A 170 -2.57 9.98 10.25
CA CYS A 170 -2.65 11.44 10.19
C CYS A 170 -1.62 12.02 11.18
N GLU A 171 -1.31 13.31 11.06
CA GLU A 171 -0.33 13.98 11.92
C GLU A 171 -1.03 14.64 13.12
N PRO A 172 -0.94 14.09 14.36
CA PRO A 172 -1.59 14.68 15.52
C PRO A 172 -0.86 15.97 15.96
N VAL A 173 -1.42 17.14 15.64
CA VAL A 173 -0.79 18.43 15.92
C VAL A 173 -1.07 18.95 17.34
N ASP A 174 -1.98 18.32 18.06
CA ASP A 174 -2.30 18.60 19.46
C ASP A 174 -1.27 18.07 20.45
N LEU A 175 -0.32 17.26 19.98
CA LEU A 175 0.79 16.73 20.78
C LEU A 175 2.11 17.43 20.47
N PRO A 176 3.00 17.60 21.47
CA PRO A 176 4.34 18.14 21.25
C PRO A 176 5.16 17.32 20.25
N VAL A 177 5.76 17.99 19.26
CA VAL A 177 6.49 17.38 18.14
C VAL A 177 7.56 16.38 18.58
N ASN A 178 8.24 16.65 19.70
CA ASN A 178 9.31 15.80 20.21
C ASN A 178 8.85 14.52 20.91
N LYS A 179 7.53 14.37 21.19
CA LYS A 179 6.96 13.23 21.92
C LYS A 179 5.88 12.48 21.16
N ARG A 180 5.23 13.10 20.20
CA ARG A 180 4.04 12.55 19.54
C ARG A 180 4.26 11.19 18.87
N HIS A 181 5.49 10.90 18.44
CA HIS A 181 5.81 9.60 17.85
C HIS A 181 5.58 8.43 18.82
N TYR A 182 5.82 8.62 20.12
CA TYR A 182 5.51 7.61 21.15
C TYR A 182 4.01 7.32 21.22
N ASP A 183 3.17 8.36 21.25
CA ASP A 183 1.72 8.22 21.29
C ASP A 183 1.16 7.57 20.03
N MET A 184 1.73 7.92 18.86
CA MET A 184 1.35 7.33 17.57
C MET A 184 1.69 5.83 17.52
N VAL A 185 2.93 5.45 17.81
CA VAL A 185 3.37 4.05 17.82
C VAL A 185 2.63 3.24 18.90
N TYR A 186 2.46 3.81 20.10
CA TYR A 186 1.67 3.18 21.17
C TYR A 186 0.22 2.96 20.73
N SER A 187 -0.38 3.90 19.98
CA SER A 187 -1.75 3.74 19.50
C SER A 187 -1.90 2.55 18.54
N HIS A 188 -0.93 2.29 17.68
CA HIS A 188 -0.91 1.09 16.84
C HIS A 188 -0.85 -0.19 17.71
N PHE A 189 0.06 -0.26 18.67
CA PHE A 189 0.16 -1.42 19.55
C PHE A 189 -1.07 -1.63 20.42
N LYS A 190 -1.73 -0.54 20.85
CA LYS A 190 -2.89 -0.63 21.74
C LYS A 190 -4.18 -0.99 21.02
N TYR A 191 -4.43 -0.39 19.85
CA TYR A 191 -5.73 -0.47 19.17
C TYR A 191 -5.72 -1.39 17.94
N SER A 192 -4.58 -2.00 17.60
CA SER A 192 -4.44 -2.94 16.51
C SER A 192 -3.49 -4.07 16.89
N ASP A 193 -3.71 -5.26 16.33
CA ASP A 193 -2.77 -6.38 16.37
C ASP A 193 -2.20 -6.70 14.97
N LYS A 194 -2.50 -5.84 13.97
CA LYS A 194 -1.95 -5.86 12.61
C LYS A 194 -0.52 -5.30 12.59
N PRO A 195 0.28 -5.58 11.53
CA PRO A 195 1.59 -4.97 11.36
C PRO A 195 1.52 -3.45 11.30
N LEU A 196 2.61 -2.76 11.62
CA LEU A 196 2.66 -1.30 11.62
C LEU A 196 3.93 -0.74 10.97
N MET A 197 3.88 0.55 10.62
CA MET A 197 5.03 1.31 10.14
C MET A 197 5.59 2.17 11.29
N GLY A 198 6.92 2.32 11.31
CA GLY A 198 7.62 3.11 12.29
C GLY A 198 7.85 4.56 11.91
N SER A 199 8.28 5.38 12.87
CA SER A 199 8.61 6.79 12.69
C SER A 199 9.92 6.96 11.93
N VAL A 200 9.98 7.94 11.02
CA VAL A 200 11.17 8.23 10.19
C VAL A 200 11.61 9.69 10.26
N THR A 201 10.95 10.52 11.07
CA THR A 201 11.18 11.97 11.10
C THR A 201 12.48 12.40 11.81
N HIS A 202 13.21 11.45 12.37
CA HIS A 202 14.55 11.63 12.95
C HIS A 202 15.09 10.25 13.37
N TYR A 203 16.42 10.02 13.26
CA TYR A 203 17.03 8.73 13.61
C TYR A 203 16.74 8.27 15.06
N ARG A 204 16.68 9.20 16.03
CA ARG A 204 16.31 8.87 17.42
C ARG A 204 14.89 8.36 17.53
N ARG A 205 13.93 8.97 16.79
CA ARG A 205 12.53 8.52 16.78
C ARG A 205 12.37 7.18 16.08
N ALA A 206 13.19 6.92 15.06
CA ALA A 206 13.30 5.60 14.45
C ALA A 206 13.79 4.57 15.47
N GLN A 207 14.85 4.89 16.24
CA GLN A 207 15.35 4.03 17.31
C GLN A 207 14.31 3.81 18.40
N ASP A 208 13.66 4.88 18.89
CA ASP A 208 12.58 4.77 19.88
C ASP A 208 11.48 3.80 19.41
N THR A 209 11.16 3.81 18.12
CA THR A 209 10.15 2.88 17.54
C THR A 209 10.64 1.43 17.58
N VAL A 210 11.91 1.20 17.25
CA VAL A 210 12.53 -0.14 17.34
C VAL A 210 12.56 -0.62 18.78
N ASP A 211 12.92 0.25 19.72
CA ASP A 211 12.96 -0.07 21.16
C ASP A 211 11.56 -0.40 21.70
N MET A 212 10.54 0.34 21.28
CA MET A 212 9.14 0.02 21.61
C MET A 212 8.71 -1.34 21.00
N ALA A 213 9.14 -1.67 19.80
CA ALA A 213 8.88 -2.97 19.21
C ALA A 213 9.60 -4.09 19.98
N LYS A 214 10.83 -3.88 20.41
CA LYS A 214 11.57 -4.82 21.28
C LYS A 214 10.86 -5.09 22.61
N LEU A 215 10.25 -4.06 23.22
CA LEU A 215 9.42 -4.24 24.42
C LEU A 215 8.17 -5.11 24.17
N VAL A 216 7.62 -5.11 22.96
CA VAL A 216 6.40 -5.84 22.61
C VAL A 216 6.67 -7.26 22.13
N PHE A 217 7.71 -7.44 21.28
CA PHE A 217 8.03 -8.71 20.63
C PHE A 217 9.19 -9.47 21.28
N GLY A 218 10.03 -8.79 22.08
CA GLY A 218 11.31 -9.29 22.59
C GLY A 218 12.49 -8.94 21.69
N ASP A 219 13.65 -8.68 22.31
CA ASP A 219 14.86 -8.22 21.62
C ASP A 219 15.32 -9.20 20.53
N GLU A 220 15.47 -10.48 20.90
CA GLU A 220 15.94 -11.53 20.00
C GLU A 220 15.00 -11.70 18.79
N PHE A 221 13.68 -11.63 19.02
CA PHE A 221 12.71 -11.76 17.95
C PHE A 221 12.82 -10.61 16.93
N VAL A 222 12.95 -9.37 17.40
CA VAL A 222 13.09 -8.19 16.54
C VAL A 222 14.41 -8.19 15.76
N ASP A 223 15.49 -8.68 16.36
CA ASP A 223 16.81 -8.75 15.69
C ASP A 223 16.83 -9.78 14.55
N GLN A 224 16.02 -10.84 14.66
CA GLN A 224 15.93 -11.92 13.68
C GLN A 224 14.80 -11.73 12.66
N ASN A 225 13.73 -11.00 13.02
CA ASN A 225 12.51 -10.90 12.23
C ASN A 225 12.12 -9.46 11.94
N CYS A 226 11.51 -9.25 10.77
CA CYS A 226 10.93 -7.95 10.43
C CYS A 226 9.57 -7.80 11.12
N VAL A 227 9.42 -6.79 11.98
CA VAL A 227 8.17 -6.40 12.66
C VAL A 227 7.72 -4.98 12.31
N LEU A 228 8.63 -4.16 11.76
CA LEU A 228 8.40 -2.77 11.38
C LEU A 228 8.71 -2.54 9.91
N THR A 229 7.92 -1.68 9.28
CA THR A 229 8.21 -1.11 7.96
C THR A 229 8.41 0.40 8.10
N SER A 230 9.39 0.96 7.42
CA SER A 230 9.68 2.39 7.39
C SER A 230 9.50 2.97 5.99
N LEU A 231 9.05 4.23 5.88
CA LEU A 231 8.96 4.93 4.61
C LEU A 231 10.10 5.94 4.50
N ILE A 232 11.10 5.61 3.71
CA ILE A 232 12.28 6.45 3.46
C ILE A 232 12.06 7.22 2.16
N ASN A 233 11.67 8.48 2.28
CA ASN A 233 11.50 9.34 1.12
C ASN A 233 12.86 9.81 0.60
N VAL A 234 12.97 9.84 -0.73
CA VAL A 234 14.09 10.50 -1.40
C VAL A 234 13.73 11.97 -1.64
N ASN A 235 14.65 12.87 -1.43
CA ASN A 235 14.49 14.29 -1.75
C ASN A 235 14.74 14.49 -3.25
N SER A 236 13.78 14.10 -4.05
CA SER A 236 13.89 14.25 -5.51
C SER A 236 14.01 15.72 -5.93
N PRO A 237 14.88 16.06 -6.88
CA PRO A 237 15.70 15.16 -7.68
C PRO A 237 17.06 14.81 -7.03
N MET A 238 17.38 13.52 -7.00
CA MET A 238 18.73 12.96 -6.80
C MET A 238 19.43 13.34 -5.49
N VAL A 239 18.69 13.47 -4.37
CA VAL A 239 19.25 13.82 -3.04
C VAL A 239 18.68 12.92 -1.94
N PHE A 240 19.52 12.51 -1.00
CA PHE A 240 19.12 11.95 0.29
C PHE A 240 19.60 12.88 1.41
N ASP A 241 18.70 13.33 2.27
CA ASP A 241 19.04 14.12 3.45
C ASP A 241 19.47 13.25 4.66
N GLY A 242 20.20 13.87 5.60
CA GLY A 242 20.67 13.18 6.79
C GLY A 242 19.57 12.63 7.71
N THR A 243 18.35 13.18 7.66
CA THR A 243 17.21 12.68 8.44
C THR A 243 16.73 11.33 7.91
N MET A 244 16.53 11.24 6.58
CA MET A 244 16.12 9.99 5.93
C MET A 244 17.23 8.94 5.98
N LEU A 245 18.51 9.34 5.75
CA LEU A 245 19.65 8.44 5.87
C LEU A 245 19.81 7.89 7.29
N GLY A 246 19.69 8.74 8.31
CA GLY A 246 19.75 8.32 9.70
C GLY A 246 18.65 7.31 10.06
N SER A 247 17.43 7.54 9.60
CA SER A 247 16.31 6.61 9.82
C SER A 247 16.50 5.30 9.06
N LEU A 248 16.90 5.36 7.78
CA LEU A 248 17.23 4.17 6.96
C LEU A 248 18.28 3.29 7.68
N LYS A 249 19.37 3.90 8.17
CA LYS A 249 20.42 3.17 8.89
C LYS A 249 19.89 2.46 10.13
N VAL A 250 19.03 3.12 10.91
CA VAL A 250 18.45 2.51 12.12
C VAL A 250 17.63 1.27 11.74
N TYR A 251 16.71 1.39 10.79
CA TYR A 251 15.87 0.25 10.39
C TYR A 251 16.68 -0.86 9.74
N ALA A 252 17.59 -0.54 8.83
CA ALA A 252 18.42 -1.55 8.18
C ALA A 252 19.29 -2.32 9.20
N ARG A 253 19.95 -1.64 10.13
CA ARG A 253 20.79 -2.27 11.18
C ARG A 253 19.98 -3.22 12.07
N ASN A 254 18.74 -2.88 12.36
CA ASN A 254 17.84 -3.69 13.19
C ASN A 254 17.01 -4.71 12.39
N ASN A 255 17.38 -5.01 11.13
CA ASN A 255 16.66 -5.97 10.27
C ASN A 255 15.20 -5.60 10.00
N GLN A 256 14.87 -4.32 9.99
CA GLN A 256 13.53 -3.83 9.76
C GLN A 256 13.39 -3.28 8.34
N SER A 257 12.20 -3.41 7.75
CA SER A 257 11.97 -3.09 6.35
C SER A 257 12.07 -1.60 6.04
N CYS A 258 12.79 -1.27 4.95
CA CYS A 258 12.88 0.07 4.40
C CYS A 258 12.15 0.14 3.05
N VAL A 259 11.10 0.95 2.95
CA VAL A 259 10.50 1.35 1.67
C VAL A 259 11.26 2.57 1.18
N VAL A 260 12.15 2.40 0.21
CA VAL A 260 12.88 3.52 -0.41
C VAL A 260 12.01 4.10 -1.51
N SER A 261 11.50 5.31 -1.29
CA SER A 261 10.44 5.90 -2.12
C SER A 261 10.81 7.28 -2.62
N PRO A 262 11.21 7.42 -3.89
CA PRO A 262 11.19 8.71 -4.56
C PRO A 262 9.81 9.36 -4.46
N PHE A 263 9.79 10.64 -4.06
CA PHE A 263 8.60 11.48 -4.01
C PHE A 263 8.71 12.51 -5.13
N ILE A 264 7.88 12.37 -6.18
CA ILE A 264 8.05 13.14 -7.40
C ILE A 264 6.74 13.81 -7.84
N LEU A 265 6.83 15.11 -8.06
CA LEU A 265 5.86 15.88 -8.82
C LEU A 265 6.48 16.13 -10.21
N ALA A 266 6.05 15.37 -11.22
CA ALA A 266 6.61 15.42 -12.56
C ALA A 266 6.45 16.82 -13.18
N GLY A 267 7.53 17.35 -13.74
CA GLY A 267 7.63 18.72 -14.24
C GLY A 267 8.24 19.71 -13.23
N ALA A 268 8.27 19.35 -11.93
CA ALA A 268 8.92 20.16 -10.87
C ALA A 268 10.11 19.43 -10.23
N MET A 269 9.96 18.12 -9.95
CA MET A 269 10.95 17.32 -9.25
C MET A 269 11.54 16.21 -10.13
N SER A 270 11.10 16.10 -11.36
CA SER A 270 11.64 15.25 -12.43
C SER A 270 11.37 15.89 -13.77
N PRO A 271 11.95 15.34 -14.87
CA PRO A 271 11.48 15.71 -16.22
C PRO A 271 9.96 15.57 -16.33
N VAL A 272 9.32 16.39 -17.19
CA VAL A 272 7.87 16.39 -17.37
C VAL A 272 7.33 15.13 -18.06
N THR A 273 8.23 14.31 -18.63
CA THR A 273 7.88 13.09 -19.36
C THR A 273 7.81 11.87 -18.45
N VAL A 274 6.85 10.99 -18.70
CA VAL A 274 6.68 9.75 -17.93
C VAL A 274 7.93 8.87 -17.95
N ALA A 275 8.55 8.67 -19.11
CA ALA A 275 9.76 7.87 -19.24
C ALA A 275 10.94 8.46 -18.46
N GLY A 276 11.17 9.77 -18.53
CA GLY A 276 12.20 10.45 -17.75
C GLY A 276 11.95 10.35 -16.23
N THR A 277 10.69 10.46 -15.82
CA THR A 277 10.28 10.25 -14.42
C THR A 277 10.57 8.83 -13.97
N CYS A 278 10.24 7.80 -14.76
CA CYS A 278 10.53 6.40 -14.44
C CYS A 278 12.05 6.13 -14.33
N THR A 279 12.85 6.71 -15.21
CA THR A 279 14.32 6.62 -15.18
C THR A 279 14.88 7.18 -13.87
N GLN A 280 14.45 8.37 -13.47
CA GLN A 280 14.88 8.99 -12.22
C GLN A 280 14.43 8.20 -11.00
N ILE A 281 13.17 7.73 -10.95
CA ILE A 281 12.64 6.89 -9.87
C ILE A 281 13.51 5.64 -9.69
N LEU A 282 13.85 4.95 -10.79
CA LEU A 282 14.66 3.75 -10.72
C LEU A 282 16.07 4.05 -10.20
N ALA A 283 16.71 5.10 -10.66
CA ALA A 283 18.04 5.51 -10.23
C ALA A 283 18.07 5.83 -8.72
N GLU A 284 17.17 6.69 -8.27
CA GLU A 284 17.06 7.09 -6.86
C GLU A 284 16.76 5.89 -5.95
N ALA A 285 15.78 5.05 -6.31
CA ALA A 285 15.40 3.88 -5.54
C ALA A 285 16.56 2.87 -5.47
N MET A 286 17.23 2.58 -6.58
CA MET A 286 18.36 1.64 -6.60
C MET A 286 19.48 2.09 -5.66
N ALA A 287 19.83 3.37 -5.61
CA ALA A 287 20.87 3.85 -4.72
C ALA A 287 20.52 3.67 -3.23
N GLY A 288 19.29 4.03 -2.83
CA GLY A 288 18.86 3.84 -1.45
C GLY A 288 18.69 2.37 -1.06
N ILE A 289 18.20 1.52 -1.97
CA ILE A 289 18.09 0.07 -1.74
C ILE A 289 19.49 -0.55 -1.62
N ALA A 290 20.43 -0.20 -2.51
CA ALA A 290 21.82 -0.66 -2.43
C ALA A 290 22.46 -0.27 -1.08
N LEU A 291 22.18 0.95 -0.59
CA LEU A 291 22.66 1.37 0.73
C LEU A 291 22.18 0.45 1.86
N THR A 292 20.89 0.06 1.86
CA THR A 292 20.38 -0.87 2.88
C THR A 292 21.14 -2.20 2.87
N GLN A 293 21.50 -2.70 1.69
CA GLN A 293 22.22 -3.96 1.52
C GLN A 293 23.70 -3.86 1.87
N LEU A 294 24.32 -2.69 1.72
CA LEU A 294 25.69 -2.43 2.22
C LEU A 294 25.72 -2.33 3.75
N ILE A 295 24.68 -1.78 4.38
CA ILE A 295 24.57 -1.70 5.84
C ILE A 295 24.31 -3.09 6.43
N ARG A 296 23.38 -3.84 5.88
CA ARG A 296 23.02 -5.19 6.31
C ARG A 296 22.55 -6.03 5.12
N PRO A 297 23.39 -6.91 4.57
CA PRO A 297 23.00 -7.83 3.53
C PRO A 297 21.78 -8.68 3.95
N GLY A 298 20.78 -8.80 3.07
CA GLY A 298 19.54 -9.52 3.38
C GLY A 298 18.48 -8.70 4.14
N CYS A 299 18.77 -7.43 4.49
CA CYS A 299 17.76 -6.57 5.11
C CYS A 299 16.52 -6.47 4.22
N PRO A 300 15.30 -6.65 4.78
CA PRO A 300 14.05 -6.45 4.05
C PRO A 300 13.96 -5.04 3.45
N VAL A 301 13.63 -4.96 2.18
CA VAL A 301 13.55 -3.69 1.46
C VAL A 301 12.42 -3.72 0.44
N VAL A 302 11.86 -2.57 0.13
CA VAL A 302 10.80 -2.40 -0.88
C VAL A 302 11.17 -1.25 -1.80
N PHE A 303 11.11 -1.48 -3.09
CA PHE A 303 11.18 -0.40 -4.08
C PHE A 303 9.89 0.41 -4.00
N GLY A 304 9.97 1.62 -3.48
CA GLY A 304 8.85 2.54 -3.38
C GLY A 304 8.78 3.51 -4.54
N THR A 305 7.57 3.94 -4.87
CA THR A 305 7.34 5.10 -5.73
C THR A 305 6.13 5.89 -5.26
N PHE A 306 6.24 7.21 -5.37
CA PHE A 306 5.12 8.14 -5.34
C PHE A 306 5.36 9.18 -6.42
N ALA A 307 4.58 9.13 -7.48
CA ALA A 307 4.69 10.10 -8.56
C ALA A 307 3.29 10.59 -8.95
N ALA A 308 3.16 11.91 -9.08
CA ALA A 308 1.98 12.59 -9.57
C ALA A 308 2.37 13.56 -10.68
N ALA A 309 1.46 13.84 -11.60
CA ALA A 309 1.60 14.97 -12.49
C ALA A 309 1.25 16.27 -11.75
N VAL A 310 1.68 17.39 -12.28
CA VAL A 310 1.35 18.71 -11.75
C VAL A 310 0.42 19.43 -12.71
N SER A 311 -0.68 19.96 -12.18
CA SER A 311 -1.51 20.89 -12.94
C SER A 311 -0.70 22.14 -13.28
N MET A 312 -0.38 22.35 -14.54
CA MET A 312 0.40 23.52 -15.00
C MET A 312 -0.34 24.84 -14.77
N ALA A 313 -1.66 24.80 -14.52
CA ALA A 313 -2.47 25.97 -14.24
C ALA A 313 -2.42 26.39 -12.76
N THR A 314 -2.31 25.43 -11.84
CA THR A 314 -2.45 25.69 -10.39
C THR A 314 -1.23 25.28 -9.56
N GLY A 315 -0.32 24.47 -10.12
CA GLY A 315 0.81 23.86 -9.40
C GLY A 315 0.41 22.70 -8.48
N ALA A 316 -0.88 22.36 -8.37
CA ALA A 316 -1.35 21.28 -7.52
C ALA A 316 -1.10 19.91 -8.16
N PRO A 317 -0.80 18.86 -7.36
CA PRO A 317 -0.68 17.51 -7.87
C PRO A 317 -2.02 16.99 -8.39
N THR A 318 -1.99 16.23 -9.50
CA THR A 318 -3.16 15.59 -10.11
C THR A 318 -3.11 14.08 -9.88
N PHE A 319 -4.26 13.50 -9.56
CA PHE A 319 -4.42 12.06 -9.34
C PHE A 319 -5.54 11.50 -10.22
N GLY A 320 -5.51 10.19 -10.47
CA GLY A 320 -6.50 9.54 -11.33
C GLY A 320 -6.33 9.83 -12.82
N THR A 321 -5.29 10.56 -13.22
CA THR A 321 -4.90 10.82 -14.61
C THR A 321 -4.04 9.68 -15.17
N PRO A 322 -3.86 9.56 -16.52
CA PRO A 322 -3.14 8.45 -17.12
C PRO A 322 -1.65 8.38 -16.76
N GLU A 323 -0.97 9.51 -16.58
CA GLU A 323 0.48 9.59 -16.44
C GLU A 323 0.97 8.91 -15.14
N PRO A 324 0.41 9.18 -13.95
CA PRO A 324 0.74 8.45 -12.73
C PRO A 324 0.45 6.95 -12.86
N SER A 325 -0.61 6.55 -13.57
CA SER A 325 -0.92 5.15 -13.84
C SER A 325 0.17 4.48 -14.68
N GLN A 326 0.65 5.15 -15.74
CA GLN A 326 1.76 4.66 -16.55
C GLN A 326 3.05 4.50 -15.73
N VAL A 327 3.35 5.45 -14.83
CA VAL A 327 4.48 5.33 -13.90
C VAL A 327 4.35 4.08 -13.04
N ILE A 328 3.16 3.82 -12.46
CA ILE A 328 2.94 2.65 -11.59
C ILE A 328 3.16 1.35 -12.36
N TYR A 329 2.60 1.21 -13.56
CA TYR A 329 2.80 0.00 -14.38
C TYR A 329 4.27 -0.21 -14.73
N ALA A 330 4.95 0.84 -15.22
CA ALA A 330 6.36 0.77 -15.61
C ALA A 330 7.26 0.42 -14.42
N THR A 331 7.12 1.13 -13.30
CA THR A 331 7.98 0.91 -12.12
C THR A 331 7.67 -0.41 -11.41
N ALA A 332 6.45 -0.93 -11.48
CA ALA A 332 6.11 -2.27 -11.00
C ALA A 332 6.86 -3.35 -11.81
N ALA A 333 6.93 -3.22 -13.13
CA ALA A 333 7.70 -4.12 -13.99
C ALA A 333 9.22 -4.02 -13.68
N LEU A 334 9.75 -2.81 -13.52
CA LEU A 334 11.15 -2.57 -13.17
C LEU A 334 11.52 -3.16 -11.80
N ALA A 335 10.63 -3.06 -10.79
CA ALA A 335 10.85 -3.67 -9.47
C ALA A 335 10.90 -5.19 -9.54
N ARG A 336 10.02 -5.84 -10.34
CA ARG A 336 10.08 -7.29 -10.58
C ARG A 336 11.37 -7.71 -11.24
N ARG A 337 11.88 -6.94 -12.22
CA ARG A 337 13.16 -7.18 -12.88
C ARG A 337 14.35 -6.98 -11.93
N LEU A 338 14.26 -6.02 -11.03
CA LEU A 338 15.27 -5.78 -9.99
C LEU A 338 15.26 -6.90 -8.93
N GLY A 339 14.15 -7.63 -8.78
CA GLY A 339 13.99 -8.76 -7.86
C GLY A 339 13.59 -8.35 -6.44
N VAL A 340 12.95 -7.21 -6.26
CA VAL A 340 12.50 -6.70 -4.95
C VAL A 340 11.00 -6.43 -4.92
N PRO A 341 10.36 -6.45 -3.73
CA PRO A 341 8.97 -6.03 -3.59
C PRO A 341 8.75 -4.58 -4.04
N TYR A 342 7.53 -4.29 -4.46
CA TYR A 342 7.16 -2.97 -4.96
C TYR A 342 6.06 -2.30 -4.12
N ARG A 343 6.25 -1.01 -3.83
CA ARG A 343 5.27 -0.15 -3.16
C ARG A 343 4.81 0.99 -4.05
N SER A 344 3.51 1.21 -4.12
CA SER A 344 2.91 2.42 -4.69
C SER A 344 1.70 2.88 -3.89
N GLY A 345 1.10 3.98 -4.31
CA GLY A 345 -0.18 4.46 -3.77
C GLY A 345 -1.36 3.64 -4.29
N GLY A 346 -2.44 3.65 -3.53
CA GLY A 346 -3.71 3.01 -3.85
C GLY A 346 -4.81 4.02 -4.14
N GLY A 347 -5.70 4.31 -3.18
CA GLY A 347 -6.88 5.17 -3.35
C GLY A 347 -6.62 6.68 -3.40
N LEU A 348 -5.70 7.13 -4.26
CA LEU A 348 -5.29 8.53 -4.35
C LEU A 348 -6.35 9.39 -5.05
N CYS A 349 -6.60 10.60 -4.54
CA CYS A 349 -7.44 11.61 -5.18
C CYS A 349 -7.03 13.05 -4.88
N GLY A 350 -7.39 13.99 -5.75
CA GLY A 350 -7.23 15.43 -5.58
C GLY A 350 -8.47 16.11 -5.02
N SER A 351 -9.62 15.43 -4.96
CA SER A 351 -10.86 15.98 -4.40
C SER A 351 -10.72 16.33 -2.92
N LYS A 352 -11.45 17.36 -2.49
CA LYS A 352 -11.48 17.89 -1.13
C LYS A 352 -12.58 17.26 -0.27
N LEU A 353 -13.53 16.61 -0.92
CA LEU A 353 -14.70 15.98 -0.31
C LEU A 353 -14.81 14.51 -0.78
N PRO A 354 -15.52 13.65 -0.04
CA PRO A 354 -15.84 12.30 -0.49
C PRO A 354 -16.97 12.31 -1.54
N ASP A 355 -16.71 12.93 -2.69
CA ASP A 355 -17.63 13.14 -3.80
C ASP A 355 -17.36 12.20 -4.99
N ALA A 356 -18.03 12.44 -6.11
CA ALA A 356 -17.86 11.66 -7.31
C ALA A 356 -16.41 11.72 -7.85
N GLN A 357 -15.75 12.88 -7.76
CA GLN A 357 -14.35 13.01 -8.16
C GLN A 357 -13.45 12.14 -7.28
N ALA A 358 -13.63 12.18 -5.96
CA ALA A 358 -12.86 11.33 -5.03
C ALA A 358 -13.06 9.84 -5.33
N ALA A 359 -14.29 9.43 -5.65
CA ALA A 359 -14.62 8.06 -5.94
C ALA A 359 -13.93 7.55 -7.21
N TYR A 360 -14.05 8.27 -8.36
CA TYR A 360 -13.47 7.79 -9.61
C TYR A 360 -11.93 7.88 -9.63
N GLU A 361 -11.34 8.94 -9.05
CA GLU A 361 -9.88 9.06 -8.96
C GLU A 361 -9.29 7.93 -8.11
N ALA A 362 -9.90 7.66 -6.94
CA ALA A 362 -9.49 6.57 -6.08
C ALA A 362 -9.68 5.20 -6.74
N ALA A 363 -10.81 4.97 -7.43
CA ALA A 363 -11.05 3.72 -8.16
C ALA A 363 -9.98 3.48 -9.23
N ASN A 364 -9.67 4.50 -10.05
CA ASN A 364 -8.66 4.41 -11.10
C ASN A 364 -7.28 4.10 -10.55
N THR A 365 -6.84 4.79 -9.49
CA THR A 365 -5.51 4.61 -8.91
C THR A 365 -5.39 3.28 -8.18
N LEU A 366 -6.42 2.87 -7.44
CA LEU A 366 -6.46 1.60 -6.72
C LEU A 366 -6.45 0.41 -7.70
N GLN A 367 -7.26 0.47 -8.76
CA GLN A 367 -7.29 -0.58 -9.79
C GLN A 367 -5.97 -0.66 -10.55
N THR A 368 -5.36 0.49 -10.90
CA THR A 368 -4.03 0.55 -11.52
C THR A 368 -3.00 -0.16 -10.64
N ALA A 369 -2.90 0.20 -9.37
CA ALA A 369 -1.96 -0.40 -8.44
C ALA A 369 -2.19 -1.91 -8.28
N ALA A 370 -3.45 -2.32 -8.19
CA ALA A 370 -3.83 -3.72 -8.12
C ALA A 370 -3.41 -4.49 -9.37
N LEU A 371 -3.72 -4.01 -10.56
CA LEU A 371 -3.39 -4.68 -11.83
C LEU A 371 -1.89 -4.67 -12.13
N ALA A 372 -1.16 -3.62 -11.77
CA ALA A 372 0.29 -3.55 -11.87
C ALA A 372 1.02 -4.55 -10.96
N GLY A 373 0.39 -5.03 -9.90
CA GLY A 373 0.96 -5.99 -8.96
C GLY A 373 1.75 -5.35 -7.81
N VAL A 374 1.26 -4.24 -7.28
CA VAL A 374 1.84 -3.59 -6.10
C VAL A 374 1.77 -4.53 -4.90
N ASN A 375 2.90 -4.77 -4.23
CA ASN A 375 2.98 -5.65 -3.06
C ASN A 375 2.61 -4.95 -1.76
N PHE A 376 3.00 -3.69 -1.59
CA PHE A 376 2.69 -2.85 -0.44
C PHE A 376 1.94 -1.60 -0.92
N MET A 377 0.61 -1.66 -0.91
CA MET A 377 -0.25 -0.61 -1.45
C MET A 377 -0.60 0.39 -0.35
N LEU A 378 0.24 1.40 -0.20
CA LEU A 378 0.05 2.49 0.75
C LEU A 378 -1.04 3.45 0.24
N HIS A 379 -1.68 4.19 1.12
CA HIS A 379 -2.76 5.13 0.79
C HIS A 379 -4.02 4.46 0.20
N THR A 380 -4.30 3.21 0.56
CA THR A 380 -5.49 2.51 0.06
C THR A 380 -6.78 3.15 0.55
N ALA A 381 -6.82 3.72 1.76
CA ALA A 381 -8.06 4.25 2.33
C ALA A 381 -7.87 5.61 3.00
N GLY A 382 -8.83 6.52 2.78
CA GLY A 382 -8.98 7.79 3.47
C GLY A 382 -8.33 8.99 2.81
N TRP A 383 -7.61 8.85 1.72
CA TRP A 383 -6.85 9.92 1.05
C TRP A 383 -7.77 10.98 0.43
N LEU A 384 -7.57 12.25 0.78
CA LEU A 384 -8.23 13.43 0.20
C LEU A 384 -7.21 14.55 -0.03
N GLU A 385 -7.58 15.51 -0.88
CA GLU A 385 -6.86 16.78 -1.10
C GLU A 385 -5.36 16.58 -1.46
N GLY A 386 -5.07 15.58 -2.31
CA GLY A 386 -3.68 15.30 -2.70
C GLY A 386 -2.79 14.83 -1.53
N GLY A 387 -3.37 14.30 -0.47
CA GLY A 387 -2.67 13.82 0.74
C GLY A 387 -2.63 14.79 1.89
N LEU A 388 -3.16 15.99 1.72
CA LEU A 388 -3.23 16.96 2.82
C LEU A 388 -4.28 16.60 3.86
N ALA A 389 -5.33 15.87 3.49
CA ALA A 389 -6.38 15.44 4.40
C ALA A 389 -6.63 13.94 4.36
N VAL A 390 -7.04 13.37 5.48
CA VAL A 390 -7.61 12.05 5.61
C VAL A 390 -9.08 12.18 6.03
N GLY A 391 -9.99 11.56 5.25
CA GLY A 391 -11.44 11.67 5.46
C GLY A 391 -12.03 10.44 6.12
N TYR A 392 -12.93 10.62 7.08
CA TYR A 392 -13.61 9.50 7.77
C TYR A 392 -14.53 8.73 6.82
N GLU A 393 -15.44 9.42 6.13
CA GLU A 393 -16.36 8.82 5.16
C GLU A 393 -15.58 8.23 3.99
N LYS A 394 -14.59 8.97 3.48
CA LYS A 394 -13.69 8.49 2.42
C LYS A 394 -12.96 7.20 2.83
N PHE A 395 -12.54 7.10 4.09
CA PHE A 395 -11.88 5.91 4.61
C PHE A 395 -12.79 4.67 4.53
N VAL A 396 -14.05 4.82 4.93
CA VAL A 396 -15.03 3.73 4.91
C VAL A 396 -15.39 3.33 3.47
N MET A 397 -15.58 4.31 2.57
CA MET A 397 -15.84 4.07 1.15
C MET A 397 -14.68 3.29 0.50
N ASP A 398 -13.45 3.73 0.74
CA ASP A 398 -12.26 3.08 0.19
C ASP A 398 -12.05 1.66 0.76
N CYS A 399 -12.42 1.40 2.01
CA CYS A 399 -12.33 0.07 2.60
C CYS A 399 -13.27 -0.94 1.90
N ASP A 400 -14.46 -0.51 1.50
CA ASP A 400 -15.37 -1.36 0.72
C ASP A 400 -14.78 -1.64 -0.68
N GLN A 401 -14.26 -0.61 -1.34
CA GLN A 401 -13.60 -0.74 -2.64
C GLN A 401 -12.33 -1.63 -2.55
N ALA A 402 -11.55 -1.52 -1.49
CA ALA A 402 -10.41 -2.40 -1.22
C ALA A 402 -10.82 -3.87 -1.13
N SER A 403 -11.97 -4.15 -0.51
CA SER A 403 -12.53 -5.50 -0.45
C SER A 403 -12.98 -6.02 -1.82
N MET A 404 -13.52 -5.16 -2.70
CA MET A 404 -13.83 -5.53 -4.09
C MET A 404 -12.55 -5.89 -4.87
N ILE A 405 -11.48 -5.11 -4.69
CA ILE A 405 -10.18 -5.38 -5.32
C ILE A 405 -9.60 -6.71 -4.84
N ALA A 406 -9.77 -7.06 -3.57
CA ALA A 406 -9.31 -8.35 -3.05
C ALA A 406 -9.98 -9.51 -3.81
N VAL A 407 -11.29 -9.45 -4.00
CA VAL A 407 -12.04 -10.46 -4.77
C VAL A 407 -11.59 -10.51 -6.24
N LEU A 408 -11.36 -9.35 -6.87
CA LEU A 408 -10.86 -9.29 -8.25
C LEU A 408 -9.50 -9.99 -8.39
N LEU A 409 -8.59 -9.77 -7.45
CA LEU A 409 -7.25 -10.32 -7.49
C LEU A 409 -7.21 -11.83 -7.18
N GLU A 410 -8.21 -12.37 -6.48
CA GLU A 410 -8.38 -13.81 -6.29
C GLU A 410 -8.68 -14.55 -7.60
N GLY A 411 -9.15 -13.83 -8.62
CA GLY A 411 -9.47 -14.37 -9.92
C GLY A 411 -10.76 -15.18 -9.95
N MET A 412 -10.96 -15.90 -11.05
CA MET A 412 -12.18 -16.66 -11.31
C MET A 412 -12.06 -18.08 -10.76
N ASP A 413 -13.07 -18.57 -10.06
CA ASP A 413 -13.20 -19.99 -9.71
C ASP A 413 -13.57 -20.79 -10.96
N LEU A 414 -12.81 -21.84 -11.24
CA LEU A 414 -13.00 -22.74 -12.38
C LEU A 414 -13.38 -24.16 -11.93
N SER A 415 -13.83 -24.34 -10.70
CA SER A 415 -14.32 -25.63 -10.18
C SER A 415 -15.53 -26.12 -10.95
N GLU A 416 -15.86 -27.39 -10.81
CA GLU A 416 -17.03 -28.02 -11.43
C GLU A 416 -18.33 -27.29 -11.01
N ASN A 417 -18.47 -26.92 -9.73
CA ASN A 417 -19.58 -26.10 -9.27
C ASN A 417 -19.65 -24.72 -9.95
N ALA A 418 -18.50 -24.07 -10.15
CA ALA A 418 -18.45 -22.76 -10.80
C ALA A 418 -18.72 -22.83 -12.33
N GLN A 419 -18.40 -23.95 -12.98
CA GLN A 419 -18.72 -24.22 -14.39
C GLN A 419 -20.23 -24.48 -14.60
N ALA A 420 -20.95 -24.95 -13.57
CA ALA A 420 -22.41 -25.06 -13.52
C ALA A 420 -23.05 -25.84 -14.69
N MET A 421 -22.38 -26.85 -15.29
CA MET A 421 -22.91 -27.56 -16.47
C MET A 421 -24.25 -28.25 -16.18
N ASP A 422 -24.45 -28.79 -14.99
CA ASP A 422 -25.75 -29.41 -14.59
C ASP A 422 -26.88 -28.37 -14.60
N ALA A 423 -26.61 -27.11 -14.20
CA ALA A 423 -27.62 -26.06 -14.25
C ALA A 423 -28.01 -25.70 -15.71
N PHE A 424 -27.07 -25.75 -16.66
CA PHE A 424 -27.39 -25.58 -18.06
C PHE A 424 -28.29 -26.67 -18.59
N HIS A 425 -28.06 -27.93 -18.20
CA HIS A 425 -28.94 -29.06 -18.55
C HIS A 425 -30.30 -28.94 -17.88
N GLU A 426 -30.39 -28.55 -16.62
CA GLU A 426 -31.65 -28.34 -15.88
C GLU A 426 -32.51 -27.26 -16.55
N VAL A 427 -31.90 -26.10 -16.87
CA VAL A 427 -32.66 -24.94 -17.36
C VAL A 427 -32.96 -25.02 -18.84
N GLY A 428 -32.00 -25.36 -19.67
CA GLY A 428 -32.13 -25.39 -21.12
C GLY A 428 -32.33 -24.01 -21.77
N PRO A 429 -32.45 -23.94 -23.12
CA PRO A 429 -32.53 -22.67 -23.84
C PRO A 429 -33.81 -21.89 -23.54
N GLY A 430 -33.70 -20.56 -23.41
CA GLY A 430 -34.83 -19.63 -23.33
C GLY A 430 -35.53 -19.57 -21.97
N LYS A 431 -35.04 -20.28 -20.95
CA LYS A 431 -35.55 -20.22 -19.58
C LYS A 431 -34.62 -19.40 -18.66
N HIS A 432 -34.93 -19.30 -17.37
CA HIS A 432 -34.16 -18.53 -16.40
C HIS A 432 -33.59 -19.41 -15.27
N PHE A 433 -32.43 -19.02 -14.73
CA PHE A 433 -31.73 -19.77 -13.69
C PHE A 433 -32.18 -19.47 -12.26
N LEU A 434 -33.05 -18.49 -12.01
CA LEU A 434 -33.44 -18.05 -10.67
C LEU A 434 -33.94 -19.19 -9.76
N GLY A 435 -34.61 -20.19 -10.34
CA GLY A 435 -35.12 -21.33 -9.59
C GLY A 435 -34.27 -22.61 -9.68
N SER A 436 -33.14 -22.59 -10.38
CA SER A 436 -32.31 -23.77 -10.51
C SER A 436 -31.67 -24.18 -9.20
N ALA A 437 -31.40 -25.48 -9.04
CA ALA A 437 -30.75 -26.02 -7.85
C ALA A 437 -29.39 -25.36 -7.59
N HIS A 438 -28.62 -25.10 -8.66
CA HIS A 438 -27.34 -24.40 -8.60
C HIS A 438 -27.46 -22.97 -8.04
N THR A 439 -28.41 -22.16 -8.57
CA THR A 439 -28.63 -20.80 -8.05
C THR A 439 -29.05 -20.83 -6.59
N LEU A 440 -29.98 -21.72 -6.20
CA LEU A 440 -30.42 -21.84 -4.81
C LEU A 440 -29.30 -22.24 -3.84
N SER A 441 -28.33 -23.00 -4.30
CA SER A 441 -27.18 -23.42 -3.48
C SER A 441 -26.09 -22.35 -3.36
N ASN A 442 -25.96 -21.44 -4.35
CA ASN A 442 -24.82 -20.53 -4.46
C ASN A 442 -25.16 -19.04 -4.27
N PHE A 443 -26.43 -18.61 -4.37
CA PHE A 443 -26.79 -17.18 -4.44
C PHE A 443 -26.34 -16.34 -3.24
N GLU A 444 -26.11 -16.94 -2.08
CA GLU A 444 -25.65 -16.21 -0.89
C GLU A 444 -24.16 -15.87 -0.93
N SER A 445 -23.36 -16.64 -1.67
CA SER A 445 -21.90 -16.54 -1.73
C SER A 445 -21.33 -16.19 -3.10
N ALA A 446 -22.14 -16.26 -4.17
CA ALA A 446 -21.69 -16.12 -5.55
C ALA A 446 -21.18 -14.72 -5.91
N PHE A 447 -21.72 -13.67 -5.27
CA PHE A 447 -21.43 -12.29 -5.61
C PHE A 447 -20.91 -11.52 -4.39
N TYR A 448 -19.95 -10.61 -4.65
CA TYR A 448 -19.57 -9.61 -3.67
C TYR A 448 -20.78 -8.74 -3.31
N ARG A 449 -20.98 -8.50 -2.03
CA ARG A 449 -22.03 -7.61 -1.54
C ARG A 449 -21.41 -6.44 -0.82
N SER A 450 -21.46 -5.27 -1.45
CA SER A 450 -21.08 -4.02 -0.81
C SER A 450 -21.89 -3.79 0.47
N THR A 451 -21.26 -3.22 1.48
CA THR A 451 -21.93 -2.85 2.74
C THR A 451 -22.42 -1.42 2.74
N ILE A 452 -22.00 -0.62 1.75
CA ILE A 452 -22.29 0.82 1.63
C ILE A 452 -22.98 1.19 0.32
N ALA A 453 -22.78 0.44 -0.77
CA ALA A 453 -23.45 0.72 -2.04
C ALA A 453 -24.92 0.27 -1.98
N ASP A 454 -25.80 1.16 -2.42
CA ASP A 454 -27.22 0.87 -2.56
C ASP A 454 -27.50 0.24 -3.94
N ASN A 455 -28.12 -0.94 -3.94
CA ASN A 455 -28.54 -1.67 -5.13
C ASN A 455 -30.05 -1.93 -5.12
N ASN A 456 -30.84 -1.16 -4.36
CA ASN A 456 -32.28 -1.22 -4.35
C ASN A 456 -32.88 -0.76 -5.70
N SER A 457 -34.14 -1.14 -5.99
CA SER A 457 -34.85 -0.52 -7.09
C SER A 457 -35.13 0.96 -6.77
N PHE A 458 -35.39 1.77 -7.80
CA PHE A 458 -35.71 3.18 -7.60
C PHE A 458 -36.89 3.37 -6.62
N GLU A 459 -37.90 2.52 -6.68
CA GLU A 459 -39.10 2.57 -5.82
C GLU A 459 -38.74 2.24 -4.35
N GLN A 460 -37.84 1.27 -4.14
CA GLN A 460 -37.37 0.92 -2.79
C GLN A 460 -36.50 2.03 -2.23
N TRP A 461 -35.53 2.53 -3.01
CA TRP A 461 -34.66 3.62 -2.65
C TRP A 461 -35.42 4.92 -2.33
N SER A 462 -36.41 5.25 -3.13
CA SER A 462 -37.18 6.47 -2.94
C SER A 462 -38.20 6.40 -1.78
N ALA A 463 -38.41 5.21 -1.21
CA ALA A 463 -39.26 4.98 -0.05
C ALA A 463 -38.51 5.00 1.29
N GLU A 464 -37.20 4.94 1.25
CA GLU A 464 -36.30 5.07 2.40
C GLU A 464 -35.91 6.53 2.66
#